data_72bfe18c23e7d9a9eb5c3fba476086af
#
_entry.id   72bfe18c23e7d9a9eb5c3fba476086af
#
_cell.length_a   1.000
_cell.length_b   1.000
_cell.length_c   1.000
_cell.angle_alpha   90.00
_cell.angle_beta   90.00
_cell.angle_gamma   90.00
#
_symmetry.space_group_name_H-M   'P 1'
#
loop_
_entity.id
_entity.type
_entity.pdbx_description
1 polymer ?
#
loop_
_entity_poly.entity_id
_entity_poly.type
_entity_poly.pdbx_seq_one_letter_code
_entity_poly.pdbx_strand_id
1 'polypeptide(L)'
;MDQADAKHLFEPTGDFQCLHEFLPAARAKLSNHIWGYLVGATETETTLRRNRLALDTLALRPRVCVDVSKIELGTTLFGRALRLPVILAPVGSLESFHPGGAATAGRAASAFNVPIMVSSVTQPGLEETAAATSGPKIFQLYVRGDNAWVDDVVKRAVDAGYDAFAITVDTAAYSRRERDITGRFVKPWRTAATGHSHQASFTWDNVKHFKDKHAIPLILKGIGTGEDAALCCEHGVDGVYVSNHGGRQLDHGRGSMDILPEVMAAVRGRAKVIVDGSICRGTDIVKAIALGADAVAMGRMYCYALAADGDAGVHKMLELLEHECGVAMALAGARRLGELHPGFVFRNAPPVAQPHAHSAFPLLQTTPEYRG
;
A
#
# COMPACT_ATOMS: atom_id res chain seq x y z
N MET A 1 -29.39 -23.49 5.99
CA MET A 1 -28.20 -22.83 6.54
C MET A 1 -28.65 -22.03 7.74
N ASP A 2 -28.17 -22.37 8.89
CA ASP A 2 -28.58 -21.75 10.15
C ASP A 2 -28.06 -20.32 10.18
N GLN A 3 -28.87 -19.36 10.65
CA GLN A 3 -28.44 -17.93 10.76
C GLN A 3 -27.20 -17.77 11.66
N ALA A 4 -26.85 -18.80 12.45
CA ALA A 4 -25.62 -18.82 13.24
C ALA A 4 -24.35 -18.97 12.41
N ASP A 5 -24.36 -19.71 11.29
CA ASP A 5 -23.17 -19.92 10.45
C ASP A 5 -22.82 -18.70 9.60
N ALA A 6 -23.80 -17.86 9.26
CA ALA A 6 -23.56 -16.61 8.52
C ALA A 6 -22.95 -15.50 9.42
N LYS A 7 -23.22 -15.53 10.73
CA LYS A 7 -22.69 -14.55 11.68
C LYS A 7 -21.16 -14.62 11.84
N HIS A 8 -20.57 -15.81 11.79
CA HIS A 8 -19.14 -15.99 12.03
C HIS A 8 -18.24 -15.56 10.86
N LEU A 9 -18.81 -15.36 9.66
CA LEU A 9 -18.05 -14.93 8.47
C LEU A 9 -17.77 -13.42 8.44
N PHE A 10 -18.49 -12.60 9.22
CA PHE A 10 -18.54 -11.16 8.96
C PHE A 10 -18.52 -10.24 10.20
N GLU A 11 -18.38 -10.75 11.42
CA GLU A 11 -18.29 -9.88 12.61
C GLU A 11 -16.82 -9.75 13.08
N PRO A 12 -16.21 -8.53 13.02
CA PRO A 12 -14.90 -8.30 13.60
C PRO A 12 -14.90 -8.53 15.12
N THR A 13 -13.81 -9.08 15.65
CA THR A 13 -13.64 -9.30 17.09
C THR A 13 -12.74 -8.23 17.71
N GLY A 14 -13.07 -7.70 18.90
CA GLY A 14 -12.30 -6.68 19.63
C GLY A 14 -12.98 -5.31 19.68
N ASP A 15 -12.32 -4.30 20.24
CA ASP A 15 -12.93 -3.01 20.57
C ASP A 15 -13.23 -2.13 19.35
N PHE A 16 -12.36 -2.14 18.31
CA PHE A 16 -12.61 -1.41 17.08
C PHE A 16 -13.66 -2.10 16.22
N GLN A 17 -14.75 -1.41 15.90
CA GLN A 17 -15.87 -1.93 15.12
C GLN A 17 -15.87 -1.43 13.67
N CYS A 18 -15.18 -0.33 13.36
CA CYS A 18 -15.05 0.20 12.01
C CYS A 18 -13.72 0.92 11.81
N LEU A 19 -13.32 1.05 10.55
CA LEU A 19 -12.03 1.66 10.18
C LEU A 19 -11.92 3.14 10.59
N HIS A 20 -13.05 3.84 10.77
CA HIS A 20 -13.08 5.23 11.23
C HIS A 20 -12.42 5.44 12.59
N GLU A 21 -12.55 4.47 13.49
CA GLU A 21 -12.12 4.59 14.89
C GLU A 21 -10.60 4.62 15.05
N PHE A 22 -9.85 4.04 14.09
CA PHE A 22 -8.38 4.08 14.15
C PHE A 22 -7.80 5.47 14.00
N LEU A 23 -8.46 6.38 13.27
CA LEU A 23 -7.93 7.71 13.02
C LEU A 23 -7.92 8.58 14.29
N PRO A 24 -9.04 8.74 15.04
CA PRO A 24 -9.02 9.49 16.31
C PRO A 24 -8.15 8.80 17.36
N ALA A 25 -8.11 7.48 17.42
CA ALA A 25 -7.24 6.75 18.35
C ALA A 25 -5.76 6.99 18.05
N ALA A 26 -5.35 6.94 16.78
CA ALA A 26 -3.99 7.31 16.36
C ALA A 26 -3.68 8.78 16.63
N ARG A 27 -4.62 9.68 16.30
CA ARG A 27 -4.44 11.12 16.52
C ARG A 27 -4.20 11.47 18.00
N ALA A 28 -4.89 10.78 18.91
CA ALA A 28 -4.73 10.96 20.35
C ALA A 28 -3.33 10.53 20.86
N LYS A 29 -2.69 9.56 20.20
CA LYS A 29 -1.38 9.03 20.60
C LYS A 29 -0.20 9.73 19.92
N LEU A 30 -0.41 10.36 18.76
CA LEU A 30 0.66 10.96 17.96
C LEU A 30 0.79 12.46 18.26
N SER A 31 2.06 12.93 18.36
CA SER A 31 2.33 14.38 18.42
C SER A 31 1.88 15.06 17.12
N ASN A 32 1.66 16.39 17.17
CA ASN A 32 1.27 17.17 15.99
C ASN A 32 2.26 17.03 14.82
N HIS A 33 3.56 16.93 15.11
CA HIS A 33 4.59 16.78 14.07
C HIS A 33 4.53 15.41 13.39
N ILE A 34 4.38 14.34 14.18
CA ILE A 34 4.26 12.96 13.66
C ILE A 34 2.93 12.81 12.93
N TRP A 35 1.85 13.36 13.44
CA TRP A 35 0.56 13.38 12.74
C TRP A 35 0.67 14.09 11.39
N GLY A 36 1.25 15.30 11.36
CA GLY A 36 1.50 16.03 10.12
C GLY A 36 2.33 15.23 9.11
N TYR A 37 3.37 14.53 9.59
CA TYR A 37 4.16 13.62 8.76
C TYR A 37 3.31 12.47 8.19
N LEU A 38 2.46 11.85 9.01
CA LEU A 38 1.62 10.71 8.62
C LEU A 38 0.59 11.11 7.57
N VAL A 39 -0.18 12.16 7.80
CA VAL A 39 -1.30 12.56 6.93
C VAL A 39 -0.87 13.40 5.73
N GLY A 40 0.27 14.09 5.81
CA GLY A 40 0.71 15.08 4.84
C GLY A 40 1.17 14.47 3.51
N ALA A 41 1.32 15.36 2.53
CA ALA A 41 1.85 15.07 1.20
C ALA A 41 2.84 16.18 0.76
N THR A 42 3.10 16.29 -0.54
CA THR A 42 4.02 17.29 -1.08
C THR A 42 3.28 18.56 -1.46
N GLU A 43 3.92 19.71 -1.30
CA GLU A 43 3.47 21.06 -1.72
C GLU A 43 1.99 21.32 -1.41
N THR A 44 1.15 21.51 -2.43
CA THR A 44 -0.29 21.79 -2.32
C THR A 44 -1.14 20.56 -2.00
N GLU A 45 -0.55 19.38 -1.91
CA GLU A 45 -1.22 18.09 -1.68
C GLU A 45 -2.28 17.74 -2.74
N THR A 46 -2.13 18.28 -3.95
CA THR A 46 -3.07 18.07 -5.06
C THR A 46 -3.06 16.61 -5.51
N THR A 47 -1.88 15.98 -5.62
CA THR A 47 -1.78 14.55 -5.98
C THR A 47 -2.42 13.65 -4.93
N LEU A 48 -2.30 13.97 -3.63
CA LEU A 48 -2.97 13.23 -2.56
C LEU A 48 -4.49 13.25 -2.74
N ARG A 49 -5.06 14.44 -3.01
CA ARG A 49 -6.51 14.57 -3.25
C ARG A 49 -6.94 13.85 -4.53
N ARG A 50 -6.13 13.89 -5.60
CA ARG A 50 -6.39 13.15 -6.83
C ARG A 50 -6.36 11.64 -6.64
N ASN A 51 -5.54 11.11 -5.73
CA ASN A 51 -5.58 9.68 -5.38
C ASN A 51 -6.97 9.29 -4.84
N ARG A 52 -7.52 10.09 -3.92
CA ARG A 52 -8.85 9.80 -3.38
C ARG A 52 -9.95 10.03 -4.43
N LEU A 53 -9.86 11.13 -5.20
CA LEU A 53 -10.79 11.42 -6.29
C LEU A 53 -10.86 10.28 -7.30
N ALA A 54 -9.69 9.74 -7.72
CA ALA A 54 -9.63 8.64 -8.67
C ALA A 54 -10.38 7.38 -8.18
N LEU A 55 -10.41 7.12 -6.87
CA LEU A 55 -11.21 6.06 -6.27
C LEU A 55 -12.71 6.43 -6.18
N ASP A 56 -13.01 7.67 -5.80
CA ASP A 56 -14.39 8.15 -5.58
C ASP A 56 -15.17 8.31 -6.90
N THR A 57 -14.48 8.50 -8.02
CA THR A 57 -15.08 8.53 -9.37
C THR A 57 -15.31 7.16 -10.00
N LEU A 58 -14.99 6.09 -9.27
CA LEU A 58 -15.27 4.71 -9.65
C LEU A 58 -16.49 4.21 -8.86
N ALA A 59 -17.56 3.84 -9.54
CA ALA A 59 -18.72 3.21 -8.92
C ALA A 59 -18.75 1.70 -9.22
N LEU A 60 -19.13 0.89 -8.22
CA LEU A 60 -19.33 -0.55 -8.42
C LEU A 60 -20.64 -0.80 -9.17
N ARG A 61 -20.62 -1.77 -10.09
CA ARG A 61 -21.79 -2.21 -10.88
C ARG A 61 -22.22 -3.58 -10.38
N PRO A 62 -23.30 -3.67 -9.59
CA PRO A 62 -23.73 -4.93 -9.01
C PRO A 62 -24.36 -5.87 -10.04
N ARG A 63 -24.17 -7.17 -9.85
CA ARG A 63 -24.91 -8.25 -10.52
C ARG A 63 -25.78 -8.93 -9.46
N VAL A 64 -27.01 -9.21 -9.80
CA VAL A 64 -27.99 -9.82 -8.89
C VAL A 64 -28.28 -11.28 -9.26
N CYS A 65 -28.91 -12.03 -8.36
CA CYS A 65 -29.26 -13.45 -8.55
C CYS A 65 -28.03 -14.33 -8.80
N VAL A 66 -26.89 -13.99 -8.22
CA VAL A 66 -25.68 -14.82 -8.15
C VAL A 66 -25.61 -15.46 -6.77
N ASP A 67 -25.33 -16.76 -6.72
CA ASP A 67 -25.07 -17.42 -5.43
C ASP A 67 -23.72 -16.95 -4.85
N VAL A 68 -23.81 -16.13 -3.83
CA VAL A 68 -22.65 -15.55 -3.09
C VAL A 68 -22.58 -16.04 -1.66
N SER A 69 -23.15 -17.21 -1.38
CA SER A 69 -23.13 -17.84 -0.04
C SER A 69 -21.74 -18.18 0.45
N LYS A 70 -20.75 -18.23 -0.46
CA LYS A 70 -19.33 -18.42 -0.16
C LYS A 70 -18.50 -17.38 -0.93
N ILE A 71 -17.71 -16.59 -0.21
CA ILE A 71 -16.81 -15.60 -0.77
C ILE A 71 -15.37 -16.02 -0.49
N GLU A 72 -14.51 -15.99 -1.52
CA GLU A 72 -13.09 -16.32 -1.43
C GLU A 72 -12.27 -15.06 -1.77
N LEU A 73 -11.51 -14.56 -0.78
CA LEU A 73 -10.69 -13.36 -0.89
C LEU A 73 -9.19 -13.68 -1.04
N GLY A 74 -8.83 -14.97 -0.98
CA GLY A 74 -7.46 -15.43 -1.11
C GLY A 74 -6.88 -15.20 -2.50
N THR A 75 -5.57 -14.97 -2.57
CA THR A 75 -4.82 -14.82 -3.82
C THR A 75 -3.42 -15.41 -3.69
N THR A 76 -2.64 -15.36 -4.76
CA THR A 76 -1.22 -15.74 -4.76
C THR A 76 -0.38 -14.61 -5.35
N LEU A 77 0.69 -14.23 -4.65
CA LEU A 77 1.63 -13.20 -5.10
C LEU A 77 3.07 -13.68 -4.87
N PHE A 78 3.94 -13.61 -5.89
CA PHE A 78 5.32 -14.09 -5.86
C PHE A 78 5.50 -15.48 -5.21
N GLY A 79 4.62 -16.42 -5.59
CA GLY A 79 4.63 -17.80 -5.08
C GLY A 79 4.06 -18.00 -3.67
N ARG A 80 3.61 -16.95 -2.98
CA ARG A 80 3.03 -17.02 -1.63
C ARG A 80 1.50 -16.93 -1.69
N ALA A 81 0.82 -17.88 -1.07
CA ALA A 81 -0.63 -17.78 -0.85
C ALA A 81 -0.93 -16.72 0.21
N LEU A 82 -1.87 -15.84 -0.08
CA LEU A 82 -2.27 -14.71 0.77
C LEU A 82 -3.74 -14.80 1.13
N ARG A 83 -4.10 -14.36 2.34
CA ARG A 83 -5.49 -14.30 2.82
C ARG A 83 -6.30 -13.20 2.12
N LEU A 84 -5.65 -12.05 1.82
CA LEU A 84 -6.21 -10.91 1.09
C LEU A 84 -5.22 -10.42 0.03
N PRO A 85 -5.67 -9.77 -1.06
CA PRO A 85 -4.79 -9.13 -2.04
C PRO A 85 -4.25 -7.78 -1.52
N VAL A 86 -3.75 -7.75 -0.29
CA VAL A 86 -3.30 -6.55 0.42
C VAL A 86 -1.85 -6.70 0.86
N ILE A 87 -1.06 -5.66 0.66
CA ILE A 87 0.32 -5.52 1.14
C ILE A 87 0.36 -4.34 2.12
N LEU A 88 0.98 -4.50 3.28
CA LEU A 88 1.37 -3.35 4.09
C LEU A 88 2.52 -2.63 3.38
N ALA A 89 2.23 -1.44 2.82
CA ALA A 89 3.15 -0.69 1.97
C ALA A 89 4.44 -0.27 2.70
N PRO A 90 5.56 -0.02 1.98
CA PRO A 90 6.78 0.40 2.63
C PRO A 90 6.65 1.83 3.15
N VAL A 91 6.66 1.98 4.46
CA VAL A 91 6.62 3.27 5.16
C VAL A 91 7.88 3.46 5.97
N GLY A 92 8.57 4.58 5.74
CA GLY A 92 9.75 4.94 6.53
C GLY A 92 9.38 5.46 7.91
N SER A 93 10.27 5.27 8.88
CA SER A 93 10.10 5.75 10.25
C SER A 93 8.86 5.20 10.96
N LEU A 94 8.51 3.93 10.77
CA LEU A 94 7.39 3.28 11.48
C LEU A 94 7.55 3.35 13.01
N GLU A 95 8.79 3.37 13.49
CA GLU A 95 9.15 3.57 14.89
C GLU A 95 8.67 4.90 15.45
N SER A 96 8.39 5.89 14.61
CA SER A 96 7.77 7.16 15.02
C SER A 96 6.28 7.03 15.35
N PHE A 97 5.60 6.01 14.79
CA PHE A 97 4.17 5.77 15.04
C PHE A 97 3.96 4.79 16.21
N HIS A 98 4.87 3.81 16.35
CA HIS A 98 4.85 2.83 17.43
C HIS A 98 6.28 2.35 17.71
N PRO A 99 6.74 2.26 18.98
CA PRO A 99 8.13 1.93 19.30
C PRO A 99 8.66 0.63 18.66
N GLY A 100 7.80 -0.37 18.47
CA GLY A 100 8.17 -1.62 17.79
C GLY A 100 8.23 -1.54 16.27
N GLY A 101 7.84 -0.42 15.66
CA GLY A 101 8.00 -0.11 14.25
C GLY A 101 7.61 -1.22 13.28
N ALA A 102 8.54 -1.52 12.35
CA ALA A 102 8.31 -2.53 11.31
C ALA A 102 8.13 -3.95 11.86
N ALA A 103 8.81 -4.31 12.96
CA ALA A 103 8.65 -5.63 13.56
C ALA A 103 7.23 -5.86 14.11
N THR A 104 6.62 -4.83 14.73
CA THR A 104 5.24 -4.90 15.21
C THR A 104 4.25 -5.06 14.05
N ALA A 105 4.40 -4.24 13.00
CA ALA A 105 3.57 -4.38 11.80
C ALA A 105 3.78 -5.75 11.11
N GLY A 106 5.02 -6.26 11.09
CA GLY A 106 5.39 -7.55 10.51
C GLY A 106 4.74 -8.75 11.24
N ARG A 107 4.68 -8.71 12.59
CA ARG A 107 3.95 -9.75 13.35
C ARG A 107 2.47 -9.79 13.00
N ALA A 108 1.82 -8.63 12.94
CA ALA A 108 0.40 -8.55 12.56
C ALA A 108 0.15 -9.06 11.13
N ALA A 109 0.99 -8.63 10.17
CA ALA A 109 0.93 -9.08 8.79
C ALA A 109 1.08 -10.61 8.69
N SER A 110 2.05 -11.17 9.43
CA SER A 110 2.29 -12.62 9.48
C SER A 110 1.11 -13.38 10.05
N ALA A 111 0.54 -12.91 11.17
CA ALA A 111 -0.60 -13.55 11.82
C ALA A 111 -1.85 -13.54 10.91
N PHE A 112 -2.00 -12.51 10.09
CA PHE A 112 -3.09 -12.40 9.13
C PHE A 112 -2.79 -13.02 7.75
N ASN A 113 -1.57 -13.45 7.51
CA ASN A 113 -1.08 -13.99 6.25
C ASN A 113 -1.21 -13.02 5.06
N VAL A 114 -0.74 -11.78 5.24
CA VAL A 114 -0.53 -10.79 4.18
C VAL A 114 0.93 -10.31 4.19
N PRO A 115 1.49 -9.85 3.06
CA PRO A 115 2.87 -9.36 3.04
C PRO A 115 3.02 -8.02 3.75
N ILE A 116 4.14 -7.86 4.46
CA ILE A 116 4.67 -6.54 4.77
C ILE A 116 5.80 -6.20 3.79
N MET A 117 5.81 -4.99 3.24
CA MET A 117 6.95 -4.45 2.50
C MET A 117 7.76 -3.54 3.44
N VAL A 118 8.92 -4.04 3.87
CA VAL A 118 9.79 -3.37 4.85
C VAL A 118 10.64 -2.33 4.16
N SER A 119 10.54 -1.07 4.59
CA SER A 119 11.34 0.02 4.02
C SER A 119 12.76 0.02 4.56
N SER A 120 13.76 0.30 3.70
CA SER A 120 15.16 0.48 4.09
C SER A 120 15.41 1.69 5.01
N VAL A 121 14.38 2.50 5.28
CA VAL A 121 14.46 3.69 6.14
C VAL A 121 13.46 3.62 7.31
N THR A 122 13.19 2.42 7.80
CA THR A 122 12.41 2.16 9.01
C THR A 122 13.22 1.39 10.04
N GLN A 123 12.79 1.42 11.30
CA GLN A 123 13.35 0.61 12.38
C GLN A 123 12.25 -0.29 12.97
N PRO A 124 12.61 -1.48 13.49
CA PRO A 124 13.90 -2.11 13.27
C PRO A 124 14.17 -2.39 11.79
N GLY A 125 15.45 -2.59 11.44
CA GLY A 125 15.90 -2.74 10.05
C GLY A 125 15.58 -4.10 9.42
N LEU A 126 16.31 -4.41 8.34
CA LEU A 126 16.10 -5.57 7.47
C LEU A 126 16.07 -6.89 8.26
N GLU A 127 17.14 -7.20 8.97
CA GLU A 127 17.34 -8.50 9.62
C GLU A 127 16.44 -8.67 10.85
N GLU A 128 16.35 -7.64 11.68
CA GLU A 128 15.54 -7.69 12.91
C GLU A 128 14.05 -7.78 12.59
N THR A 129 13.58 -7.05 11.55
CA THR A 129 12.21 -7.16 11.10
C THR A 129 11.93 -8.53 10.49
N ALA A 130 12.87 -9.08 9.70
CA ALA A 130 12.74 -10.41 9.14
C ALA A 130 12.62 -11.49 10.23
N ALA A 131 13.44 -11.40 11.29
CA ALA A 131 13.39 -12.32 12.42
C ALA A 131 12.04 -12.26 13.18
N ALA A 132 11.40 -11.08 13.22
CA ALA A 132 10.08 -10.89 13.82
C ALA A 132 8.90 -11.26 12.90
N THR A 133 9.16 -11.57 11.61
CA THR A 133 8.15 -11.75 10.57
C THR A 133 8.25 -13.15 10.00
N SER A 134 7.36 -14.07 10.42
CA SER A 134 7.31 -15.45 9.92
C SER A 134 6.55 -15.60 8.60
N GLY A 135 5.67 -14.64 8.28
CA GLY A 135 4.84 -14.61 7.08
C GLY A 135 5.53 -14.05 5.84
N PRO A 136 4.77 -13.81 4.76
CA PRO A 136 5.27 -13.22 3.55
C PRO A 136 5.87 -11.83 3.78
N LYS A 137 7.04 -11.56 3.21
CA LYS A 137 7.73 -10.28 3.38
C LYS A 137 8.51 -9.86 2.14
N ILE A 138 8.52 -8.57 1.86
CA ILE A 138 9.20 -7.93 0.74
C ILE A 138 10.12 -6.86 1.30
N PHE A 139 11.36 -6.75 0.81
CA PHE A 139 12.24 -5.65 1.22
C PHE A 139 12.19 -4.51 0.20
N GLN A 140 12.05 -3.26 0.64
CA GLN A 140 12.07 -2.09 -0.22
C GLN A 140 13.29 -1.24 0.03
N LEU A 141 13.99 -0.88 -1.05
CA LEU A 141 15.24 -0.14 -1.04
C LEU A 141 15.07 1.27 -1.64
N TYR A 142 15.63 2.27 -0.95
CA TYR A 142 16.09 3.52 -1.54
C TYR A 142 17.58 3.37 -1.82
N VAL A 143 18.00 3.53 -3.07
CA VAL A 143 19.39 3.30 -3.49
C VAL A 143 20.30 4.41 -2.92
N ARG A 144 21.37 4.00 -2.18
CA ARG A 144 22.30 4.89 -1.50
C ARG A 144 23.76 4.62 -1.85
N GLY A 145 24.01 3.69 -2.76
CA GLY A 145 25.32 3.29 -3.22
C GLY A 145 25.28 2.83 -4.67
N ASP A 146 26.40 2.33 -5.14
CA ASP A 146 26.56 1.75 -6.47
C ASP A 146 25.92 0.35 -6.57
N ASN A 147 26.10 -0.32 -7.71
CA ASN A 147 25.58 -1.67 -7.92
C ASN A 147 26.12 -2.68 -6.91
N ALA A 148 27.39 -2.56 -6.50
CA ALA A 148 27.98 -3.47 -5.52
C ALA A 148 27.32 -3.31 -4.14
N TRP A 149 26.99 -2.07 -3.76
CA TRP A 149 26.22 -1.81 -2.54
C TRP A 149 24.79 -2.37 -2.62
N VAL A 150 24.12 -2.22 -3.77
CA VAL A 150 22.78 -2.81 -3.99
C VAL A 150 22.86 -4.33 -3.87
N ASP A 151 23.85 -4.95 -4.50
CA ASP A 151 24.07 -6.41 -4.46
C ASP A 151 24.22 -6.94 -3.03
N ASP A 152 24.96 -6.23 -2.17
CA ASP A 152 25.11 -6.59 -0.76
C ASP A 152 23.77 -6.55 -0.02
N VAL A 153 22.97 -5.49 -0.23
CA VAL A 153 21.64 -5.38 0.39
C VAL A 153 20.70 -6.48 -0.12
N VAL A 154 20.76 -6.82 -1.40
CA VAL A 154 19.97 -7.93 -1.98
C VAL A 154 20.37 -9.25 -1.34
N LYS A 155 21.66 -9.51 -1.22
CA LYS A 155 22.16 -10.72 -0.55
C LYS A 155 21.64 -10.83 0.88
N ARG A 156 21.72 -9.77 1.66
CA ARG A 156 21.19 -9.72 3.05
C ARG A 156 19.68 -9.98 3.08
N ALA A 157 18.90 -9.42 2.14
CA ALA A 157 17.47 -9.66 2.06
C ALA A 157 17.17 -11.14 1.74
N VAL A 158 17.91 -11.75 0.81
CA VAL A 158 17.78 -13.17 0.48
C VAL A 158 18.13 -14.04 1.70
N ASP A 159 19.26 -13.77 2.34
CA ASP A 159 19.72 -14.51 3.53
C ASP A 159 18.72 -14.39 4.71
N ALA A 160 18.03 -13.25 4.82
CA ALA A 160 16.98 -13.02 5.82
C ALA A 160 15.60 -13.58 5.41
N GLY A 161 15.47 -14.22 4.24
CA GLY A 161 14.29 -14.91 3.78
C GLY A 161 13.16 -13.99 3.29
N TYR A 162 13.49 -12.87 2.64
CA TYR A 162 12.51 -12.06 1.91
C TYR A 162 12.10 -12.74 0.62
N ASP A 163 10.80 -12.69 0.28
CA ASP A 163 10.20 -13.36 -0.88
C ASP A 163 10.37 -12.57 -2.19
N ALA A 164 10.55 -11.25 -2.09
CA ALA A 164 10.78 -10.34 -3.21
C ALA A 164 11.55 -9.09 -2.76
N PHE A 165 12.13 -8.38 -3.71
CA PHE A 165 12.88 -7.15 -3.51
C PHE A 165 12.25 -6.01 -4.31
N ALA A 166 12.04 -4.85 -3.68
CA ALA A 166 11.47 -3.69 -4.32
C ALA A 166 12.47 -2.52 -4.36
N ILE A 167 12.66 -1.92 -5.52
CA ILE A 167 13.42 -0.66 -5.66
C ILE A 167 12.43 0.47 -5.93
N THR A 168 12.53 1.53 -5.13
CA THR A 168 11.71 2.72 -5.32
C THR A 168 12.39 3.65 -6.31
N VAL A 169 11.69 4.03 -7.39
CA VAL A 169 12.25 4.80 -8.51
C VAL A 169 11.67 6.21 -8.66
N ASP A 170 10.63 6.56 -7.91
CA ASP A 170 9.99 7.88 -7.93
C ASP A 170 10.60 8.91 -6.96
N THR A 171 11.81 8.62 -6.44
CA THR A 171 12.47 9.44 -5.40
C THR A 171 13.83 9.97 -5.83
N ALA A 172 14.01 10.27 -7.11
CA ALA A 172 15.23 10.87 -7.63
C ALA A 172 15.61 12.18 -6.93
N ALA A 173 14.63 12.94 -6.48
CA ALA A 173 14.78 14.11 -5.63
C ALA A 173 13.87 14.01 -4.39
N TYR A 174 14.29 14.65 -3.29
CA TYR A 174 13.46 14.70 -2.10
C TYR A 174 12.42 15.83 -2.22
N SER A 175 11.14 15.47 -2.16
CA SER A 175 10.03 16.40 -2.33
C SER A 175 9.89 17.41 -1.17
N ARG A 176 9.22 18.53 -1.45
CA ARG A 176 8.89 19.54 -0.46
C ARG A 176 7.62 19.17 0.31
N ARG A 177 7.77 18.53 1.44
CA ARG A 177 6.65 18.18 2.34
C ARG A 177 6.46 19.30 3.33
N GLU A 178 5.56 20.23 3.02
CA GLU A 178 5.45 21.50 3.74
C GLU A 178 4.95 21.34 5.17
N ARG A 179 4.11 20.33 5.45
CA ARG A 179 3.73 20.01 6.84
C ARG A 179 4.94 19.59 7.69
N ASP A 180 5.88 18.82 7.12
CA ASP A 180 7.13 18.46 7.80
C ASP A 180 8.01 19.70 8.02
N ILE A 181 8.11 20.57 7.01
CA ILE A 181 8.93 21.77 7.04
C ILE A 181 8.39 22.78 8.08
N THR A 182 7.09 23.08 8.04
CA THR A 182 6.45 24.02 8.99
C THR A 182 6.44 23.45 10.40
N GLY A 183 6.25 22.14 10.56
CA GLY A 183 6.35 21.44 11.83
C GLY A 183 7.79 21.25 12.34
N ARG A 184 8.82 21.65 11.59
CA ARG A 184 10.24 21.39 11.93
C ARG A 184 10.53 19.92 12.22
N PHE A 185 9.76 19.01 11.61
CA PHE A 185 9.93 17.59 11.79
C PHE A 185 11.05 17.04 10.89
N VAL A 186 12.10 16.52 11.53
CA VAL A 186 13.19 15.83 10.85
C VAL A 186 13.06 14.34 11.15
N LYS A 187 12.93 13.54 10.10
CA LYS A 187 12.78 12.09 10.23
C LYS A 187 14.05 11.46 10.82
N PRO A 188 13.94 10.46 11.70
CA PRO A 188 15.10 9.82 12.34
C PRO A 188 16.19 9.40 11.37
N TRP A 189 15.81 8.74 10.25
CA TRP A 189 16.78 8.26 9.25
C TRP A 189 17.48 9.38 8.46
N ARG A 190 16.87 10.56 8.35
CA ARG A 190 17.36 11.63 7.45
C ARG A 190 18.63 12.29 8.00
N THR A 191 18.83 12.31 9.28
CA THR A 191 20.02 12.91 9.91
C THR A 191 21.28 12.11 9.62
N ALA A 192 21.17 10.80 9.42
CA ALA A 192 22.28 9.90 9.12
C ALA A 192 22.37 9.54 7.62
N ALA A 193 21.41 9.97 6.79
CA ALA A 193 21.34 9.53 5.39
C ALA A 193 22.39 10.22 4.52
N THR A 194 23.16 9.41 3.81
CA THR A 194 24.13 9.81 2.79
C THR A 194 23.78 9.17 1.44
N GLY A 195 24.53 9.47 0.38
CA GLY A 195 24.40 8.79 -0.90
C GLY A 195 23.13 9.12 -1.70
N HIS A 196 22.51 10.28 -1.49
CA HIS A 196 21.28 10.69 -2.21
C HIS A 196 21.47 10.79 -3.72
N SER A 197 22.69 11.09 -4.21
CA SER A 197 23.02 11.15 -5.62
C SER A 197 22.85 9.82 -6.35
N HIS A 198 23.05 8.70 -5.69
CA HIS A 198 22.85 7.36 -6.27
C HIS A 198 21.40 7.10 -6.62
N GLN A 199 20.45 7.59 -5.80
CA GLN A 199 19.03 7.48 -6.14
C GLN A 199 18.68 8.31 -7.39
N ALA A 200 19.28 9.47 -7.54
CA ALA A 200 19.06 10.36 -8.71
C ALA A 200 19.71 9.83 -10.00
N SER A 201 20.78 9.05 -9.88
CA SER A 201 21.52 8.45 -11.01
C SER A 201 21.08 7.02 -11.36
N PHE A 202 20.06 6.47 -10.68
CA PHE A 202 19.55 5.13 -10.96
C PHE A 202 18.84 5.09 -12.33
N THR A 203 19.22 4.13 -13.18
CA THR A 203 18.75 3.99 -14.56
C THR A 203 18.31 2.57 -14.88
N TRP A 204 17.80 2.33 -16.08
CA TRP A 204 17.44 1.00 -16.58
C TRP A 204 18.64 0.06 -16.68
N ASP A 205 19.88 0.56 -16.83
CA ASP A 205 21.09 -0.26 -16.77
C ASP A 205 21.29 -0.89 -15.38
N ASN A 206 20.92 -0.17 -14.32
CA ASN A 206 20.95 -0.72 -12.96
C ASN A 206 19.87 -1.80 -12.77
N VAL A 207 18.69 -1.61 -13.38
CA VAL A 207 17.62 -2.64 -13.41
C VAL A 207 18.10 -3.89 -14.14
N LYS A 208 18.74 -3.71 -15.30
CA LYS A 208 19.33 -4.81 -16.05
C LYS A 208 20.40 -5.54 -15.24
N HIS A 209 21.32 -4.81 -14.59
CA HIS A 209 22.32 -5.39 -13.70
C HIS A 209 21.69 -6.25 -12.60
N PHE A 210 20.63 -5.75 -11.95
CA PHE A 210 19.91 -6.50 -10.93
C PHE A 210 19.36 -7.82 -11.48
N LYS A 211 18.67 -7.78 -12.62
CA LYS A 211 18.04 -8.96 -13.23
C LYS A 211 19.06 -9.97 -13.76
N ASP A 212 20.21 -9.52 -14.25
CA ASP A 212 21.29 -10.39 -14.69
C ASP A 212 21.94 -11.14 -13.51
N LYS A 213 21.94 -10.56 -12.31
CA LYS A 213 22.70 -11.05 -11.16
C LYS A 213 21.87 -11.76 -10.11
N HIS A 214 20.63 -11.40 -9.91
CA HIS A 214 19.81 -11.86 -8.79
C HIS A 214 18.55 -12.60 -9.27
N ALA A 215 18.27 -13.75 -8.63
CA ALA A 215 17.08 -14.56 -8.91
C ALA A 215 15.84 -14.15 -8.12
N ILE A 216 15.99 -13.37 -7.04
CA ILE A 216 14.86 -12.89 -6.24
C ILE A 216 13.95 -12.01 -7.09
N PRO A 217 12.61 -12.17 -7.04
CA PRO A 217 11.69 -11.32 -7.78
C PRO A 217 11.93 -9.82 -7.53
N LEU A 218 12.05 -9.03 -8.61
CA LEU A 218 12.23 -7.58 -8.57
C LEU A 218 10.91 -6.86 -8.77
N ILE A 219 10.62 -5.90 -7.90
CA ILE A 219 9.49 -4.98 -8.01
C ILE A 219 10.05 -3.57 -8.23
N LEU A 220 9.58 -2.84 -9.25
CA LEU A 220 9.86 -1.41 -9.38
C LEU A 220 8.67 -0.61 -8.85
N LYS A 221 8.90 0.14 -7.75
CA LYS A 221 7.87 0.96 -7.10
C LYS A 221 7.99 2.42 -7.50
N GLY A 222 6.87 3.01 -7.95
CA GLY A 222 6.82 4.41 -8.38
C GLY A 222 6.54 4.56 -9.87
N ILE A 223 6.02 3.50 -10.51
CA ILE A 223 5.66 3.53 -11.93
C ILE A 223 4.39 4.36 -12.10
N GLY A 224 4.48 5.38 -12.96
CA GLY A 224 3.43 6.37 -13.19
C GLY A 224 2.93 6.46 -14.64
N THR A 225 3.43 5.62 -15.55
CA THR A 225 3.07 5.64 -16.98
C THR A 225 3.03 4.24 -17.58
N GLY A 226 2.30 4.09 -18.68
CA GLY A 226 2.27 2.85 -19.46
C GLY A 226 3.61 2.57 -20.14
N GLU A 227 4.34 3.62 -20.54
CA GLU A 227 5.66 3.53 -21.16
C GLU A 227 6.68 2.90 -20.21
N ASP A 228 6.78 3.38 -18.97
CA ASP A 228 7.68 2.81 -17.98
C ASP A 228 7.24 1.39 -17.58
N ALA A 229 5.95 1.11 -17.55
CA ALA A 229 5.44 -0.25 -17.32
C ALA A 229 5.84 -1.22 -18.43
N ALA A 230 5.85 -0.77 -19.69
CA ALA A 230 6.35 -1.56 -20.81
C ALA A 230 7.84 -1.85 -20.67
N LEU A 231 8.66 -0.83 -20.33
CA LEU A 231 10.08 -0.99 -20.05
C LEU A 231 10.36 -1.93 -18.88
N CYS A 232 9.56 -1.89 -17.79
CA CYS A 232 9.64 -2.89 -16.73
C CYS A 232 9.56 -4.32 -17.28
N CYS A 233 8.58 -4.57 -18.16
CA CYS A 233 8.39 -5.89 -18.75
C CYS A 233 9.54 -6.27 -19.71
N GLU A 234 10.08 -5.33 -20.48
CA GLU A 234 11.23 -5.53 -21.38
C GLU A 234 12.50 -5.90 -20.61
N HIS A 235 12.69 -5.31 -19.41
CA HIS A 235 13.79 -5.63 -18.51
C HIS A 235 13.52 -6.84 -17.61
N GLY A 236 12.40 -7.58 -17.79
CA GLY A 236 12.09 -8.77 -17.02
C GLY A 236 11.76 -8.51 -15.54
N VAL A 237 11.25 -7.32 -15.20
CA VAL A 237 10.80 -6.96 -13.85
C VAL A 237 9.56 -7.80 -13.51
N ASP A 238 9.55 -8.40 -12.31
CA ASP A 238 8.50 -9.34 -11.89
C ASP A 238 7.25 -8.63 -11.33
N GLY A 239 7.42 -7.40 -10.82
CA GLY A 239 6.34 -6.60 -10.24
C GLY A 239 6.39 -5.14 -10.64
N VAL A 240 5.33 -4.66 -11.28
CA VAL A 240 5.11 -3.24 -11.60
C VAL A 240 4.25 -2.63 -10.50
N TYR A 241 4.83 -1.73 -9.70
CA TYR A 241 4.12 -1.11 -8.59
C TYR A 241 3.71 0.32 -8.97
N VAL A 242 2.44 0.47 -9.35
CA VAL A 242 1.80 1.74 -9.69
C VAL A 242 1.67 2.59 -8.43
N SER A 243 2.40 3.68 -8.38
CA SER A 243 2.47 4.53 -7.19
C SER A 243 2.94 5.93 -7.53
N ASN A 244 2.33 6.93 -6.92
CA ASN A 244 2.83 8.29 -6.81
C ASN A 244 3.30 8.61 -5.39
N HIS A 245 3.73 7.57 -4.64
CA HIS A 245 4.17 7.68 -3.24
C HIS A 245 3.08 8.20 -2.29
N GLY A 246 1.82 7.94 -2.60
CA GLY A 246 0.69 8.48 -1.84
C GLY A 246 0.59 10.01 -1.88
N GLY A 247 1.01 10.63 -3.00
CA GLY A 247 1.04 12.09 -3.19
C GLY A 247 2.22 12.77 -2.49
N ARG A 248 3.28 12.03 -2.13
CA ARG A 248 4.39 12.53 -1.30
C ARG A 248 5.65 12.84 -2.11
N GLN A 249 5.63 12.72 -3.44
CA GLN A 249 6.75 13.02 -4.35
C GLN A 249 6.36 14.11 -5.33
N LEU A 250 6.06 13.82 -6.58
CA LEU A 250 5.63 14.83 -7.55
C LEU A 250 4.21 15.30 -7.21
N ASP A 251 4.04 16.62 -6.96
CA ASP A 251 2.69 17.18 -6.87
C ASP A 251 2.11 17.45 -8.27
N HIS A 252 0.82 17.73 -8.35
CA HIS A 252 0.07 17.89 -9.59
C HIS A 252 0.12 16.68 -10.55
N GLY A 253 0.57 15.49 -10.05
CA GLY A 253 0.46 14.22 -10.78
C GLY A 253 -0.97 13.68 -10.83
N ARG A 254 -1.16 12.60 -11.59
CA ARG A 254 -2.43 11.86 -11.67
C ARG A 254 -2.64 11.01 -10.41
N GLY A 255 -3.89 10.66 -10.12
CA GLY A 255 -4.21 9.62 -9.14
C GLY A 255 -3.74 8.24 -9.62
N SER A 256 -3.28 7.38 -8.69
CA SER A 256 -2.76 6.05 -9.07
C SER A 256 -3.81 5.17 -9.76
N MET A 257 -5.08 5.29 -9.38
CA MET A 257 -6.18 4.55 -10.02
C MET A 257 -6.54 5.08 -11.42
N ASP A 258 -6.16 6.33 -11.76
CA ASP A 258 -6.26 6.85 -13.14
C ASP A 258 -5.14 6.29 -14.02
N ILE A 259 -3.97 6.00 -13.42
CA ILE A 259 -2.79 5.43 -14.09
C ILE A 259 -2.98 3.92 -14.34
N LEU A 260 -3.60 3.21 -13.41
CA LEU A 260 -3.69 1.74 -13.43
C LEU A 260 -4.16 1.15 -14.77
N PRO A 261 -5.19 1.68 -15.46
CA PRO A 261 -5.65 1.08 -16.72
C PRO A 261 -4.62 1.11 -17.86
N GLU A 262 -3.83 2.17 -17.99
CA GLU A 262 -2.79 2.25 -19.02
C GLU A 262 -1.62 1.31 -18.70
N VAL A 263 -1.28 1.16 -17.41
CA VAL A 263 -0.27 0.20 -16.95
C VAL A 263 -0.74 -1.23 -17.24
N MET A 264 -1.99 -1.57 -16.92
CA MET A 264 -2.55 -2.90 -17.24
C MET A 264 -2.51 -3.19 -18.74
N ALA A 265 -2.83 -2.19 -19.57
CA ALA A 265 -2.76 -2.32 -21.03
C ALA A 265 -1.33 -2.51 -21.55
N ALA A 266 -0.33 -1.94 -20.89
CA ALA A 266 1.09 -2.10 -21.21
C ALA A 266 1.65 -3.44 -20.72
N VAL A 267 1.35 -3.83 -19.47
CA VAL A 267 1.91 -5.04 -18.83
C VAL A 267 1.35 -6.33 -19.46
N ARG A 268 0.05 -6.40 -19.74
CA ARG A 268 -0.60 -7.56 -20.39
C ARG A 268 -0.27 -8.91 -19.75
N GLY A 269 -0.23 -8.97 -18.42
CA GLY A 269 0.06 -10.19 -17.68
C GLY A 269 1.53 -10.65 -17.67
N ARG A 270 2.47 -9.85 -18.22
CA ARG A 270 3.92 -10.16 -18.22
C ARG A 270 4.59 -9.98 -16.86
N ALA A 271 3.98 -9.19 -15.98
CA ALA A 271 4.42 -8.95 -14.60
C ALA A 271 3.21 -8.83 -13.68
N LYS A 272 3.42 -8.97 -12.37
CA LYS A 272 2.41 -8.66 -11.37
C LYS A 272 2.21 -7.16 -11.24
N VAL A 273 0.97 -6.71 -11.09
CA VAL A 273 0.66 -5.28 -10.93
C VAL A 273 0.14 -5.02 -9.52
N ILE A 274 0.84 -4.15 -8.79
CA ILE A 274 0.47 -3.66 -7.46
C ILE A 274 0.09 -2.19 -7.59
N VAL A 275 -0.91 -1.72 -6.86
CA VAL A 275 -1.29 -0.30 -6.84
C VAL A 275 -1.48 0.21 -5.43
N ASP A 276 -1.03 1.44 -5.14
CA ASP A 276 -1.34 2.18 -3.92
C ASP A 276 -1.99 3.53 -4.23
N GLY A 277 -2.19 4.36 -3.23
CA GLY A 277 -2.74 5.71 -3.37
C GLY A 277 -4.16 5.82 -2.80
N SER A 278 -4.24 6.17 -1.52
CA SER A 278 -5.49 6.40 -0.76
C SER A 278 -6.42 5.19 -0.66
N ILE A 279 -5.89 3.97 -0.79
CA ILE A 279 -6.62 2.74 -0.50
C ILE A 279 -6.88 2.68 1.01
N CYS A 280 -8.15 2.73 1.42
CA CYS A 280 -8.55 2.80 2.82
C CYS A 280 -9.73 1.89 3.17
N ARG A 281 -10.48 1.40 2.17
CA ARG A 281 -11.73 0.65 2.35
C ARG A 281 -11.70 -0.65 1.56
N GLY A 282 -12.49 -1.63 1.99
CA GLY A 282 -12.65 -2.89 1.24
C GLY A 282 -13.17 -2.67 -0.18
N THR A 283 -14.06 -1.69 -0.38
CA THR A 283 -14.54 -1.30 -1.72
C THR A 283 -13.42 -0.75 -2.62
N ASP A 284 -12.41 -0.05 -2.06
CA ASP A 284 -11.26 0.42 -2.83
C ASP A 284 -10.43 -0.76 -3.36
N ILE A 285 -10.26 -1.81 -2.53
CA ILE A 285 -9.58 -3.04 -2.92
C ILE A 285 -10.33 -3.71 -4.08
N VAL A 286 -11.64 -3.90 -3.93
CA VAL A 286 -12.49 -4.53 -4.98
C VAL A 286 -12.40 -3.76 -6.30
N LYS A 287 -12.42 -2.41 -6.27
CA LYS A 287 -12.25 -1.56 -7.45
C LYS A 287 -10.89 -1.78 -8.13
N ALA A 288 -9.80 -1.82 -7.35
CA ALA A 288 -8.45 -2.01 -7.89
C ALA A 288 -8.28 -3.39 -8.55
N ILE A 289 -8.74 -4.46 -7.88
CA ILE A 289 -8.71 -5.82 -8.43
C ILE A 289 -9.59 -5.93 -9.68
N ALA A 290 -10.78 -5.34 -9.67
CA ALA A 290 -11.66 -5.33 -10.85
C ALA A 290 -11.03 -4.59 -12.05
N LEU A 291 -10.17 -3.61 -11.83
CA LEU A 291 -9.39 -2.94 -12.88
C LEU A 291 -8.13 -3.70 -13.30
N GLY A 292 -7.87 -4.85 -12.68
CA GLY A 292 -6.84 -5.80 -13.10
C GLY A 292 -5.59 -5.85 -12.21
N ALA A 293 -5.51 -5.08 -11.13
CA ALA A 293 -4.40 -5.21 -10.19
C ALA A 293 -4.37 -6.61 -9.54
N ASP A 294 -3.17 -7.16 -9.34
CA ASP A 294 -2.98 -8.42 -8.60
C ASP A 294 -3.07 -8.23 -7.08
N ALA A 295 -2.67 -7.05 -6.60
CA ALA A 295 -2.75 -6.67 -5.20
C ALA A 295 -2.81 -5.14 -5.04
N VAL A 296 -3.28 -4.69 -3.89
CA VAL A 296 -3.17 -3.30 -3.45
C VAL A 296 -2.14 -3.17 -2.34
N ALA A 297 -1.56 -1.98 -2.18
CA ALA A 297 -0.72 -1.70 -1.04
C ALA A 297 -1.28 -0.52 -0.24
N MET A 298 -1.27 -0.66 1.09
CA MET A 298 -1.79 0.33 2.03
C MET A 298 -0.66 0.95 2.84
N GLY A 299 -0.55 2.29 2.82
CA GLY A 299 0.40 3.02 3.65
C GLY A 299 -0.25 3.59 4.90
N ARG A 300 -0.94 4.73 4.76
CA ARG A 300 -1.48 5.48 5.90
C ARG A 300 -2.43 4.67 6.76
N MET A 301 -3.30 3.84 6.16
CA MET A 301 -4.33 3.12 6.91
C MET A 301 -3.74 2.20 7.97
N TYR A 302 -2.73 1.38 7.60
CA TYR A 302 -2.12 0.53 8.62
C TYR A 302 -1.26 1.31 9.62
N CYS A 303 -0.73 2.48 9.24
CA CYS A 303 -0.01 3.34 10.19
C CYS A 303 -0.94 3.95 11.24
N TYR A 304 -2.19 4.28 10.88
CA TYR A 304 -3.20 4.66 11.87
C TYR A 304 -3.47 3.50 12.84
N ALA A 305 -3.67 2.29 12.32
CA ALA A 305 -3.92 1.11 13.13
C ALA A 305 -2.73 0.76 14.04
N LEU A 306 -1.50 0.84 13.51
CA LEU A 306 -0.25 0.63 14.26
C LEU A 306 -0.09 1.66 15.40
N ALA A 307 -0.37 2.94 15.14
CA ALA A 307 -0.32 3.98 16.16
C ALA A 307 -1.44 3.82 17.19
N ALA A 308 -2.63 3.38 16.75
CA ALA A 308 -3.78 3.21 17.62
C ALA A 308 -3.59 2.07 18.63
N ASP A 309 -3.09 0.89 18.17
CA ASP A 309 -3.01 -0.27 19.05
C ASP A 309 -1.95 -1.33 18.62
N GLY A 310 -0.85 -0.90 18.08
CA GLY A 310 0.27 -1.79 17.74
C GLY A 310 -0.12 -2.92 16.77
N ASP A 311 0.34 -4.15 17.07
CA ASP A 311 0.05 -5.33 16.25
C ASP A 311 -1.43 -5.76 16.32
N ALA A 312 -2.08 -5.64 17.47
CA ALA A 312 -3.51 -5.91 17.63
C ALA A 312 -4.34 -4.95 16.75
N GLY A 313 -3.99 -3.66 16.74
CA GLY A 313 -4.65 -2.67 15.88
C GLY A 313 -4.49 -2.96 14.39
N VAL A 314 -3.28 -3.32 13.94
CA VAL A 314 -3.05 -3.70 12.54
C VAL A 314 -3.79 -4.97 12.15
N HIS A 315 -3.80 -5.99 13.03
CA HIS A 315 -4.56 -7.23 12.80
C HIS A 315 -6.05 -6.93 12.66
N LYS A 316 -6.60 -6.15 13.61
CA LYS A 316 -8.01 -5.76 13.60
C LYS A 316 -8.40 -4.94 12.36
N MET A 317 -7.56 -4.03 11.94
CA MET A 317 -7.76 -3.28 10.69
C MET A 317 -7.88 -4.24 9.49
N LEU A 318 -7.03 -5.28 9.42
CA LEU A 318 -7.07 -6.27 8.35
C LEU A 318 -8.35 -7.12 8.39
N GLU A 319 -8.85 -7.50 9.58
CA GLU A 319 -10.15 -8.18 9.75
C GLU A 319 -11.31 -7.31 9.23
N LEU A 320 -11.32 -6.02 9.58
CA LEU A 320 -12.35 -5.10 9.12
C LEU A 320 -12.31 -4.89 7.60
N LEU A 321 -11.11 -4.83 7.00
CA LEU A 321 -10.95 -4.76 5.55
C LEU A 321 -11.41 -6.05 4.85
N GLU A 322 -11.12 -7.21 5.42
CA GLU A 322 -11.60 -8.50 4.92
C GLU A 322 -13.12 -8.54 4.92
N HIS A 323 -13.74 -8.11 6.03
CA HIS A 323 -15.19 -7.99 6.14
C HIS A 323 -15.77 -7.06 5.07
N GLU A 324 -15.24 -5.84 4.95
CA GLU A 324 -15.69 -4.88 3.93
C GLU A 324 -15.53 -5.42 2.50
N CYS A 325 -14.41 -6.12 2.20
CA CYS A 325 -14.21 -6.77 0.90
C CYS A 325 -15.24 -7.85 0.65
N GLY A 326 -15.49 -8.72 1.62
CA GLY A 326 -16.46 -9.79 1.52
C GLY A 326 -17.87 -9.27 1.25
N VAL A 327 -18.30 -8.25 1.99
CA VAL A 327 -19.59 -7.57 1.78
C VAL A 327 -19.66 -6.92 0.40
N ALA A 328 -18.62 -6.20 -0.01
CA ALA A 328 -18.57 -5.52 -1.31
C ALA A 328 -18.65 -6.53 -2.47
N MET A 329 -17.93 -7.65 -2.38
CA MET A 329 -17.96 -8.70 -3.39
C MET A 329 -19.31 -9.40 -3.44
N ALA A 330 -19.90 -9.74 -2.29
CA ALA A 330 -21.23 -10.35 -2.23
C ALA A 330 -22.30 -9.45 -2.88
N LEU A 331 -22.30 -8.16 -2.52
CA LEU A 331 -23.24 -7.19 -3.09
C LEU A 331 -22.96 -6.88 -4.57
N ALA A 332 -21.72 -7.00 -5.02
CA ALA A 332 -21.37 -6.90 -6.43
C ALA A 332 -21.72 -8.16 -7.25
N GLY A 333 -21.99 -9.29 -6.59
CA GLY A 333 -22.29 -10.57 -7.24
C GLY A 333 -21.03 -11.28 -7.76
N ALA A 334 -19.90 -11.18 -7.05
CA ALA A 334 -18.66 -11.90 -7.32
C ALA A 334 -18.29 -12.78 -6.13
N ARG A 335 -17.93 -14.05 -6.37
CA ARG A 335 -17.62 -15.05 -5.35
C ARG A 335 -16.13 -15.11 -5.00
N ARG A 336 -15.27 -14.79 -5.95
CA ARG A 336 -13.82 -14.84 -5.84
C ARG A 336 -13.18 -13.72 -6.65
N LEU A 337 -11.96 -13.33 -6.25
CA LEU A 337 -11.23 -12.21 -6.88
C LEU A 337 -11.06 -12.39 -8.39
N GLY A 338 -10.82 -13.63 -8.86
CA GLY A 338 -10.64 -13.93 -10.28
C GLY A 338 -11.92 -13.77 -11.15
N GLU A 339 -13.08 -13.52 -10.54
CA GLU A 339 -14.32 -13.18 -11.26
C GLU A 339 -14.46 -11.67 -11.48
N LEU A 340 -13.70 -10.87 -10.75
CA LEU A 340 -13.69 -9.43 -10.93
C LEU A 340 -13.02 -9.04 -12.24
N HIS A 341 -13.63 -8.14 -12.98
CA HIS A 341 -13.12 -7.59 -14.23
C HIS A 341 -13.61 -6.15 -14.42
N PRO A 342 -13.09 -5.36 -15.38
CA PRO A 342 -13.46 -3.95 -15.54
C PRO A 342 -14.96 -3.68 -15.72
N GLY A 343 -15.75 -4.66 -16.13
CA GLY A 343 -17.22 -4.57 -16.22
C GLY A 343 -17.94 -4.42 -14.87
N PHE A 344 -17.28 -4.71 -13.74
CA PHE A 344 -17.80 -4.43 -12.39
C PHE A 344 -17.62 -2.98 -11.95
N VAL A 345 -16.97 -2.15 -12.78
CA VAL A 345 -16.67 -0.75 -12.44
C VAL A 345 -17.26 0.17 -13.49
N PHE A 346 -18.01 1.17 -13.04
CA PHE A 346 -18.42 2.32 -13.85
C PHE A 346 -17.44 3.47 -13.56
N ARG A 347 -16.86 4.05 -14.61
CA ARG A 347 -15.92 5.15 -14.52
C ARG A 347 -16.63 6.49 -14.65
N ASN A 348 -16.01 7.55 -14.13
CA ASN A 348 -16.49 8.93 -14.18
C ASN A 348 -17.82 9.13 -13.43
N ALA A 349 -18.08 8.36 -12.38
CA ALA A 349 -19.15 8.68 -11.44
C ALA A 349 -18.82 10.01 -10.75
N PRO A 350 -19.77 10.93 -10.62
CA PRO A 350 -19.52 12.16 -9.85
C PRO A 350 -19.15 11.83 -8.40
N PRO A 351 -18.10 12.44 -7.82
CA PRO A 351 -17.78 12.24 -6.42
C PRO A 351 -18.89 12.86 -5.53
N VAL A 352 -19.23 12.15 -4.44
CA VAL A 352 -20.29 12.59 -3.51
C VAL A 352 -19.78 13.68 -2.55
N ALA A 353 -18.51 13.63 -2.20
CA ALA A 353 -17.86 14.60 -1.31
C ALA A 353 -16.62 15.19 -1.96
N GLN A 354 -16.19 16.38 -1.46
CA GLN A 354 -14.92 16.95 -1.86
C GLN A 354 -13.79 15.99 -1.45
N PRO A 355 -12.98 15.47 -2.39
CA PRO A 355 -11.91 14.55 -2.06
C PRO A 355 -10.81 15.23 -1.22
N HIS A 356 -10.46 14.61 -0.10
CA HIS A 356 -9.34 14.99 0.76
C HIS A 356 -8.77 13.75 1.46
N ALA A 357 -7.71 13.90 2.26
CA ALA A 357 -6.99 12.78 2.88
C ALA A 357 -7.89 11.80 3.65
N HIS A 358 -8.96 12.31 4.28
CA HIS A 358 -9.85 11.53 5.14
C HIS A 358 -11.27 11.39 4.58
N SER A 359 -11.53 11.74 3.30
CA SER A 359 -12.89 11.67 2.72
C SER A 359 -13.45 10.22 2.65
N ALA A 360 -12.59 9.21 2.75
CA ALA A 360 -13.01 7.81 2.90
C ALA A 360 -13.66 7.50 4.28
N PHE A 361 -13.64 8.46 5.21
CA PHE A 361 -14.13 8.33 6.58
C PHE A 361 -15.14 9.43 6.92
N PRO A 362 -16.36 9.39 6.32
CA PRO A 362 -17.30 10.50 6.40
C PRO A 362 -17.77 10.82 7.84
N LEU A 363 -17.71 9.88 8.79
CA LEU A 363 -18.05 10.13 10.17
C LEU A 363 -17.09 11.12 10.86
N LEU A 364 -15.88 11.30 10.33
CA LEU A 364 -14.90 12.25 10.85
C LEU A 364 -15.14 13.68 10.36
N GLN A 365 -15.96 13.89 9.32
CA GLN A 365 -16.20 15.21 8.72
C GLN A 365 -16.92 16.17 9.66
N THR A 366 -17.58 15.67 10.70
CA THR A 366 -18.19 16.49 11.77
C THR A 366 -17.17 17.06 12.72
N THR A 367 -15.94 16.55 12.73
CA THR A 367 -14.86 16.96 13.64
C THR A 367 -13.90 17.89 12.90
N PRO A 368 -13.70 19.17 13.35
CA PRO A 368 -12.87 20.15 12.63
C PRO A 368 -11.44 19.69 12.34
N GLU A 369 -10.86 18.88 13.20
CA GLU A 369 -9.48 18.36 13.09
C GLU A 369 -9.24 17.48 11.86
N TYR A 370 -10.31 16.92 11.27
CA TYR A 370 -10.25 16.02 10.11
C TYR A 370 -10.80 16.66 8.83
N ARG A 371 -11.25 17.90 8.92
CA ARG A 371 -11.55 18.71 7.74
C ARG A 371 -10.23 19.19 7.16
N GLY A 372 -9.77 18.53 6.10
CA GLY A 372 -8.50 18.81 5.43
C GLY A 372 -8.51 20.07 4.60
#